data_c7216860280a42b19935814fc0eca573
#
_entry.id   c7216860280a42b19935814fc0eca573
#
_cell.length_a   1.000
_cell.length_b   1.000
_cell.length_c   1.000
_cell.angle_alpha   90.00
_cell.angle_beta   90.00
_cell.angle_gamma   90.00
#
_symmetry.space_group_name_H-M   'P 1'
#
loop_
_entity.id
_entity.type
_entity.pdbx_description
1 polymer ?
#
loop_
_entity_poly.entity_id
_entity_poly.type
_entity_poly.pdbx_seq_one_letter_code
_entity_poly.pdbx_strand_id
1 'polypeptide(L)'
;MRRLAAACAVALAATVTACSSPKPAVSPNPTRYLGVAGVSMAGLRGFERVTGVRPGIVEIYTTFGDPLKSALLTAIIRGGAKPLVQLEPYHISMSAIAAGRYDAYLRRYAAGLSRLTHQVLLSFAPEANGYWYSWGCRSTSASVFVAAWRHVHDIIAHYDRRIIWLWDVNQSFPRSCAITARWPGGGYVDWVGVDGYLWYPYLTFNMVFASTIVNLRVSTGKPVLIAETGVLNMPKAAAQLKSIFAGAKAIPGVIGVVYSNYATAQHDYRLEKDPSALATFRQEARDYATR
;
A
#
# COMPACT_ATOMS: atom_id res chain seq x y z
N MET A 1 0.89 -51.09 -69.06
CA MET A 1 1.50 -49.72 -68.94
C MET A 1 0.76 -48.93 -67.95
N ARG A 2 1.20 -48.85 -66.69
CA ARG A 2 0.59 -48.04 -65.64
C ARG A 2 1.63 -46.96 -65.24
N ARG A 3 1.28 -45.71 -65.45
CA ARG A 3 2.11 -44.57 -65.06
C ARG A 3 1.84 -44.24 -63.61
N LEU A 4 2.89 -44.28 -62.76
CA LEU A 4 2.87 -43.77 -61.37
C LEU A 4 3.09 -42.26 -61.41
N ALA A 5 2.15 -41.53 -60.83
CA ALA A 5 2.31 -40.11 -60.58
C ALA A 5 2.83 -39.94 -59.16
N ALA A 6 4.02 -39.32 -59.01
CA ALA A 6 4.57 -38.94 -57.71
C ALA A 6 4.00 -37.59 -57.29
N ALA A 7 3.35 -37.54 -56.14
CA ALA A 7 2.89 -36.28 -55.52
C ALA A 7 3.98 -35.76 -54.56
N CYS A 8 4.54 -34.59 -54.87
CA CYS A 8 5.42 -33.84 -53.96
C CYS A 8 4.54 -33.08 -52.94
N ALA A 9 4.65 -33.46 -51.67
CA ALA A 9 4.08 -32.69 -50.58
C ALA A 9 5.05 -31.59 -50.15
N VAL A 10 4.71 -30.35 -50.35
CA VAL A 10 5.47 -29.18 -49.84
C VAL A 10 4.96 -28.90 -48.42
N ALA A 11 5.83 -29.14 -47.44
CA ALA A 11 5.59 -28.75 -46.05
C ALA A 11 5.93 -27.27 -45.86
N LEU A 12 4.92 -26.42 -45.61
CA LEU A 12 5.07 -25.01 -45.17
C LEU A 12 5.38 -25.03 -43.67
N ALA A 13 6.64 -24.74 -43.32
CA ALA A 13 7.02 -24.45 -41.93
C ALA A 13 6.63 -23.00 -41.60
N ALA A 14 5.59 -22.81 -40.81
CA ALA A 14 5.22 -21.53 -40.24
C ALA A 14 6.16 -21.18 -39.07
N THR A 15 7.09 -20.28 -39.25
CA THR A 15 7.87 -19.69 -38.17
C THR A 15 7.03 -18.72 -37.38
N VAL A 16 6.61 -19.10 -36.18
CA VAL A 16 5.96 -18.21 -35.20
C VAL A 16 7.04 -17.34 -34.58
N THR A 17 7.19 -16.12 -35.07
CA THR A 17 8.01 -15.10 -34.42
C THR A 17 7.26 -14.60 -33.20
N ALA A 18 7.68 -15.03 -32.01
CA ALA A 18 7.17 -14.47 -30.76
C ALA A 18 7.62 -13.02 -30.64
N CYS A 19 6.68 -12.07 -30.86
CA CYS A 19 6.86 -10.68 -30.47
C CYS A 19 6.93 -10.59 -28.94
N SER A 20 8.12 -10.59 -28.38
CA SER A 20 8.35 -10.18 -27.00
C SER A 20 8.14 -8.67 -26.92
N SER A 21 7.04 -8.23 -26.32
CA SER A 21 6.83 -6.83 -25.98
C SER A 21 7.98 -6.35 -25.08
N PRO A 22 8.61 -5.20 -25.37
CA PRO A 22 9.70 -4.71 -24.54
C PRO A 22 9.16 -4.45 -23.13
N LYS A 23 9.83 -5.03 -22.14
CA LYS A 23 9.58 -4.77 -20.72
C LYS A 23 9.72 -3.26 -20.51
N PRO A 24 8.73 -2.56 -19.90
CA PRO A 24 8.84 -1.12 -19.70
C PRO A 24 10.13 -0.83 -18.95
N ALA A 25 10.95 0.06 -19.50
CA ALA A 25 12.17 0.52 -18.86
C ALA A 25 11.81 1.16 -17.52
N VAL A 26 12.33 0.62 -16.42
CA VAL A 26 12.20 1.24 -15.10
C VAL A 26 12.93 2.58 -15.20
N SER A 27 12.20 3.69 -15.05
CA SER A 27 12.78 5.02 -14.99
C SER A 27 13.93 5.05 -13.98
N PRO A 28 15.11 5.58 -14.32
CA PRO A 28 16.28 5.52 -13.43
C PRO A 28 16.11 6.28 -12.10
N ASN A 29 15.03 7.04 -11.92
CA ASN A 29 14.71 7.74 -10.67
C ASN A 29 13.18 7.80 -10.49
N PRO A 30 12.53 6.74 -9.97
CA PRO A 30 11.11 6.81 -9.67
C PRO A 30 10.88 7.88 -8.59
N THR A 31 9.89 8.75 -8.83
CA THR A 31 9.41 9.69 -7.79
C THR A 31 9.11 8.90 -6.53
N ARG A 32 9.81 9.21 -5.43
CA ARG A 32 9.56 8.59 -4.13
C ARG A 32 8.60 9.43 -3.33
N TYR A 33 7.59 8.77 -2.78
CA TYR A 33 6.63 9.43 -1.90
C TYR A 33 7.12 9.43 -0.47
N LEU A 34 7.02 10.57 0.20
CA LEU A 34 7.08 10.66 1.64
C LEU A 34 5.69 11.01 2.15
N GLY A 35 5.17 10.22 3.06
CA GLY A 35 3.84 10.39 3.63
C GLY A 35 3.84 10.50 5.14
N VAL A 36 2.66 10.81 5.68
CA VAL A 36 2.39 10.80 7.12
C VAL A 36 1.04 10.12 7.39
N ALA A 37 0.99 9.31 8.45
CA ALA A 37 -0.19 8.57 8.88
C ALA A 37 -0.76 9.09 10.19
N GLY A 38 -2.07 8.84 10.40
CA GLY A 38 -2.75 9.01 11.67
C GLY A 38 -2.92 10.46 12.14
N VAL A 39 -2.86 11.43 11.23
CA VAL A 39 -2.95 12.85 11.58
C VAL A 39 -4.30 13.47 11.21
N SER A 40 -4.81 14.33 12.10
CA SER A 40 -5.86 15.28 11.75
C SER A 40 -5.29 16.41 10.88
N MET A 41 -6.13 17.26 10.31
CA MET A 41 -5.64 18.45 9.57
C MET A 41 -4.80 19.40 10.45
N ALA A 42 -5.11 19.50 11.74
CA ALA A 42 -4.28 20.26 12.68
C ALA A 42 -2.93 19.55 12.92
N GLY A 43 -2.94 18.22 13.09
CA GLY A 43 -1.76 17.40 13.21
C GLY A 43 -0.87 17.43 11.95
N LEU A 44 -1.48 17.43 10.76
CA LEU A 44 -0.76 17.58 9.49
C LEU A 44 0.01 18.91 9.44
N ARG A 45 -0.65 20.03 9.75
CA ARG A 45 0.01 21.34 9.85
C ARG A 45 1.09 21.38 10.93
N GLY A 46 0.87 20.65 12.03
CA GLY A 46 1.87 20.45 13.08
C GLY A 46 3.10 19.71 12.56
N PHE A 47 2.90 18.58 11.90
CA PHE A 47 3.94 17.79 11.28
C PHE A 47 4.75 18.61 10.26
N GLU A 48 4.09 19.31 9.34
CA GLU A 48 4.74 20.18 8.36
C GLU A 48 5.61 21.27 9.01
N ARG A 49 5.09 21.88 10.08
CA ARG A 49 5.82 22.94 10.82
C ARG A 49 7.06 22.39 11.51
N VAL A 50 6.95 21.25 12.20
CA VAL A 50 8.08 20.69 12.96
C VAL A 50 9.09 19.99 12.08
N THR A 51 8.66 19.36 10.99
CA THR A 51 9.58 18.64 10.08
C THR A 51 10.12 19.52 8.95
N GLY A 52 9.41 20.54 8.54
CA GLY A 52 9.68 21.30 7.31
C GLY A 52 9.32 20.52 6.03
N VAL A 53 8.60 19.41 6.15
CA VAL A 53 8.24 18.52 5.04
C VAL A 53 6.76 18.63 4.73
N ARG A 54 6.43 18.82 3.46
CA ARG A 54 5.07 18.63 2.93
C ARG A 54 4.92 17.21 2.43
N PRO A 55 4.10 16.36 3.08
CA PRO A 55 3.95 14.98 2.66
C PRO A 55 3.23 14.89 1.31
N GLY A 56 3.69 13.98 0.44
CA GLY A 56 3.01 13.66 -0.81
C GLY A 56 1.88 12.65 -0.65
N ILE A 57 1.82 11.95 0.50
CA ILE A 57 0.73 11.06 0.90
C ILE A 57 0.30 11.42 2.33
N VAL A 58 -1.02 11.47 2.56
CA VAL A 58 -1.59 11.59 3.90
C VAL A 58 -2.54 10.43 4.12
N GLU A 59 -2.19 9.58 5.06
CA GLU A 59 -2.97 8.40 5.41
C GLU A 59 -4.00 8.70 6.48
N ILE A 60 -5.21 8.19 6.26
CA ILE A 60 -6.33 8.28 7.17
C ILE A 60 -7.03 6.94 7.31
N TYR A 61 -7.55 6.69 8.50
CA TYR A 61 -8.32 5.48 8.81
C TYR A 61 -9.81 5.79 8.81
N THR A 62 -10.59 4.90 8.20
CA THR A 62 -12.06 5.02 8.13
C THR A 62 -12.70 3.67 8.39
N THR A 63 -13.75 3.66 9.21
CA THR A 63 -14.52 2.45 9.47
C THR A 63 -15.46 2.18 8.28
N PHE A 64 -15.50 0.94 7.83
CA PHE A 64 -16.46 0.50 6.82
C PHE A 64 -17.89 0.67 7.36
N GLY A 65 -18.74 1.32 6.59
CA GLY A 65 -20.08 1.73 7.02
C GLY A 65 -20.19 3.23 7.32
N ASP A 66 -19.11 3.88 7.70
CA ASP A 66 -19.07 5.32 7.90
C ASP A 66 -19.21 6.10 6.59
N PRO A 67 -19.78 7.30 6.62
CA PRO A 67 -19.79 8.20 5.48
C PRO A 67 -18.37 8.55 5.01
N LEU A 68 -18.20 8.74 3.70
CA LEU A 68 -16.93 9.24 3.15
C LEU A 68 -16.57 10.59 3.79
N LYS A 69 -15.37 10.73 4.30
CA LYS A 69 -14.83 11.96 4.89
C LYS A 69 -14.47 13.01 3.80
N SER A 70 -15.41 13.34 2.93
CA SER A 70 -15.17 14.12 1.70
C SER A 70 -14.49 15.47 1.95
N ALA A 71 -14.85 16.18 3.01
CA ALA A 71 -14.24 17.47 3.37
C ALA A 71 -12.75 17.30 3.72
N LEU A 72 -12.40 16.25 4.48
CA LEU A 72 -11.02 15.93 4.85
C LEU A 72 -10.21 15.53 3.62
N LEU A 73 -10.74 14.65 2.78
CA LEU A 73 -10.07 14.23 1.54
C LEU A 73 -9.81 15.41 0.61
N THR A 74 -10.80 16.29 0.45
CA THR A 74 -10.67 17.53 -0.34
C THR A 74 -9.60 18.46 0.23
N ALA A 75 -9.51 18.59 1.56
CA ALA A 75 -8.50 19.42 2.21
C ALA A 75 -7.08 18.86 1.99
N ILE A 76 -6.89 17.54 2.10
CA ILE A 76 -5.62 16.86 1.81
C ILE A 76 -5.21 17.11 0.35
N ILE A 77 -6.13 16.90 -0.60
CA ILE A 77 -5.91 17.11 -2.04
C ILE A 77 -5.52 18.57 -2.33
N ARG A 78 -6.23 19.54 -1.74
CA ARG A 78 -5.90 20.97 -1.90
C ARG A 78 -4.53 21.32 -1.33
N GLY A 79 -4.06 20.58 -0.32
CA GLY A 79 -2.70 20.67 0.22
C GLY A 79 -1.62 20.10 -0.69
N GLY A 80 -2.00 19.45 -1.81
CA GLY A 80 -1.08 18.85 -2.79
C GLY A 80 -0.70 17.40 -2.47
N ALA A 81 -1.29 16.78 -1.45
CA ALA A 81 -1.06 15.39 -1.09
C ALA A 81 -2.11 14.44 -1.70
N LYS A 82 -1.74 13.19 -1.91
CA LYS A 82 -2.67 12.10 -2.21
C LYS A 82 -3.22 11.54 -0.90
N PRO A 83 -4.54 11.48 -0.70
CA PRO A 83 -5.10 10.73 0.42
C PRO A 83 -4.84 9.24 0.23
N LEU A 84 -4.37 8.56 1.28
CA LEU A 84 -4.42 7.11 1.43
C LEU A 84 -5.51 6.80 2.45
N VAL A 85 -6.54 6.10 2.02
CA VAL A 85 -7.68 5.72 2.85
C VAL A 85 -7.56 4.25 3.21
N GLN A 86 -7.36 3.96 4.50
CA GLN A 86 -7.50 2.61 5.06
C GLN A 86 -8.98 2.40 5.42
N LEU A 87 -9.70 1.60 4.62
CA LEU A 87 -11.11 1.29 4.84
C LEU A 87 -11.23 -0.02 5.61
N GLU A 88 -11.51 0.09 6.90
CA GLU A 88 -11.42 -0.99 7.88
C GLU A 88 -12.78 -1.58 8.23
N PRO A 89 -13.06 -2.86 7.91
CA PRO A 89 -14.36 -3.49 8.16
C PRO A 89 -14.50 -4.01 9.60
N TYR A 90 -14.31 -3.13 10.60
CA TYR A 90 -14.57 -3.46 12.00
C TYR A 90 -16.00 -3.93 12.20
N HIS A 91 -16.16 -5.05 12.91
CA HIS A 91 -17.46 -5.65 13.24
C HIS A 91 -18.35 -6.01 12.03
N ILE A 92 -17.75 -6.05 10.83
CA ILE A 92 -18.44 -6.38 9.58
C ILE A 92 -17.95 -7.74 9.08
N SER A 93 -18.90 -8.61 8.71
CA SER A 93 -18.55 -9.92 8.16
C SER A 93 -18.05 -9.80 6.71
N MET A 94 -16.84 -10.30 6.46
CA MET A 94 -16.27 -10.36 5.11
C MET A 94 -17.13 -11.19 4.15
N SER A 95 -17.77 -12.27 4.62
CA SER A 95 -18.70 -13.06 3.80
C SER A 95 -19.97 -12.29 3.45
N ALA A 96 -20.44 -11.43 4.34
CA ALA A 96 -21.58 -10.56 4.05
C ALA A 96 -21.25 -9.47 3.02
N ILE A 97 -20.01 -8.93 3.06
CA ILE A 97 -19.51 -8.02 2.03
C ILE A 97 -19.45 -8.76 0.68
N ALA A 98 -18.80 -9.92 0.64
CA ALA A 98 -18.68 -10.74 -0.58
C ALA A 98 -20.06 -11.14 -1.17
N ALA A 99 -21.08 -11.31 -0.31
CA ALA A 99 -22.45 -11.61 -0.71
C ALA A 99 -23.29 -10.39 -1.12
N GLY A 100 -22.69 -9.19 -1.21
CA GLY A 100 -23.35 -7.97 -1.68
C GLY A 100 -24.26 -7.27 -0.66
N ARG A 101 -24.25 -7.69 0.61
CA ARG A 101 -25.15 -7.09 1.61
C ARG A 101 -24.86 -5.60 1.90
N TYR A 102 -23.72 -5.13 1.48
CA TYR A 102 -23.28 -3.72 1.68
C TYR A 102 -23.16 -2.93 0.37
N ASP A 103 -23.71 -3.42 -0.73
CA ASP A 103 -23.62 -2.80 -2.06
C ASP A 103 -24.16 -1.37 -2.07
N ALA A 104 -25.27 -1.12 -1.40
CA ALA A 104 -25.85 0.22 -1.32
C ALA A 104 -24.91 1.22 -0.64
N TYR A 105 -24.19 0.79 0.42
CA TYR A 105 -23.15 1.59 1.06
C TYR A 105 -21.96 1.82 0.11
N LEU A 106 -21.45 0.75 -0.50
CA LEU A 106 -20.29 0.82 -1.40
C LEU A 106 -20.55 1.73 -2.61
N ARG A 107 -21.76 1.68 -3.20
CA ARG A 107 -22.14 2.57 -4.30
C ARG A 107 -22.20 4.03 -3.87
N ARG A 108 -22.73 4.35 -2.67
CA ARG A 108 -22.72 5.72 -2.15
C ARG A 108 -21.31 6.20 -1.86
N TYR A 109 -20.48 5.35 -1.28
CA TYR A 109 -19.07 5.64 -0.99
C TYR A 109 -18.30 5.94 -2.29
N ALA A 110 -18.46 5.08 -3.30
CA ALA A 110 -17.86 5.21 -4.61
C ALA A 110 -18.31 6.48 -5.35
N ALA A 111 -19.60 6.79 -5.31
CA ALA A 111 -20.13 8.04 -5.87
C ALA A 111 -19.58 9.30 -5.16
N GLY A 112 -19.24 9.19 -3.88
CA GLY A 112 -18.53 10.24 -3.16
C GLY A 112 -17.09 10.39 -3.61
N LEU A 113 -16.36 9.29 -3.77
CA LEU A 113 -14.98 9.27 -4.27
C LEU A 113 -14.89 9.87 -5.69
N SER A 114 -15.80 9.52 -6.58
CA SER A 114 -15.78 9.98 -7.98
C SER A 114 -15.94 11.50 -8.16
N ARG A 115 -16.45 12.19 -7.12
CA ARG A 115 -16.56 13.66 -7.10
C ARG A 115 -15.26 14.37 -6.70
N LEU A 116 -14.27 13.64 -6.20
CA LEU A 116 -12.97 14.21 -5.88
C LEU A 116 -12.19 14.49 -7.17
N THR A 117 -11.40 15.56 -7.18
CA THR A 117 -10.71 16.04 -8.38
C THR A 117 -9.41 15.30 -8.68
N HIS A 118 -8.87 14.57 -7.71
CA HIS A 118 -7.56 13.91 -7.79
C HIS A 118 -7.63 12.45 -7.38
N GLN A 119 -6.56 11.70 -7.65
CA GLN A 119 -6.43 10.31 -7.28
C GLN A 119 -6.43 10.13 -5.76
N VAL A 120 -7.10 9.09 -5.32
CA VAL A 120 -7.09 8.58 -3.94
C VAL A 120 -6.46 7.20 -3.96
N LEU A 121 -5.58 6.93 -3.01
CA LEU A 121 -5.15 5.57 -2.71
C LEU A 121 -6.20 4.97 -1.77
N LEU A 122 -6.68 3.78 -2.10
CA LEU A 122 -7.66 3.08 -1.28
C LEU A 122 -7.15 1.68 -0.93
N SER A 123 -7.00 1.42 0.35
CA SER A 123 -6.75 0.10 0.92
C SER A 123 -8.02 -0.38 1.60
N PHE A 124 -8.39 -1.63 1.38
CA PHE A 124 -9.52 -2.26 2.03
C PHE A 124 -9.06 -3.44 2.87
N ALA A 125 -9.49 -3.48 4.13
CA ALA A 125 -9.16 -4.54 5.08
C ALA A 125 -7.63 -4.77 5.18
N PRO A 126 -6.85 -3.76 5.62
CA PRO A 126 -5.40 -3.82 5.68
C PRO A 126 -4.91 -4.93 6.63
N GLU A 127 -3.63 -5.29 6.52
CA GLU A 127 -2.94 -6.24 7.40
C GLU A 127 -3.64 -7.61 7.55
N ALA A 128 -4.30 -8.08 6.50
CA ALA A 128 -5.10 -9.30 6.55
C ALA A 128 -4.29 -10.58 6.86
N ASN A 129 -2.97 -10.56 6.73
CA ASN A 129 -2.07 -11.62 7.15
C ASN A 129 -1.83 -11.64 8.68
N GLY A 130 -2.24 -10.59 9.39
CA GLY A 130 -2.26 -10.53 10.85
C GLY A 130 -3.42 -11.32 11.46
N TYR A 131 -3.41 -11.44 12.81
CA TYR A 131 -4.43 -12.19 13.56
C TYR A 131 -5.30 -11.33 14.48
N TRP A 132 -5.06 -10.03 14.53
CA TRP A 132 -5.70 -9.08 15.46
C TRP A 132 -7.02 -8.51 14.96
N TYR A 133 -7.28 -8.58 13.67
CA TYR A 133 -8.52 -8.07 13.09
C TYR A 133 -9.55 -9.19 12.82
N SER A 134 -10.83 -8.82 12.76
CA SER A 134 -11.93 -9.72 12.38
C SER A 134 -11.82 -10.19 10.92
N TRP A 135 -11.16 -9.44 10.05
CA TRP A 135 -10.84 -9.81 8.66
C TRP A 135 -9.48 -10.49 8.52
N GLY A 136 -8.74 -10.58 9.62
CA GLY A 136 -7.41 -11.18 9.66
C GLY A 136 -7.44 -12.70 9.49
N CYS A 137 -6.27 -13.28 9.36
CA CYS A 137 -6.11 -14.64 8.87
C CYS A 137 -6.59 -15.75 9.81
N ARG A 138 -6.85 -15.46 11.07
CA ARG A 138 -7.43 -16.43 12.03
C ARG A 138 -8.95 -16.37 12.08
N SER A 139 -9.53 -15.25 11.65
CA SER A 139 -10.97 -15.01 11.75
C SER A 139 -11.70 -15.17 10.42
N THR A 140 -10.99 -14.93 9.30
CA THR A 140 -11.56 -14.99 7.95
C THR A 140 -10.70 -15.89 7.07
N SER A 141 -11.30 -16.81 6.31
CA SER A 141 -10.56 -17.64 5.36
C SER A 141 -10.00 -16.81 4.21
N ALA A 142 -8.91 -17.28 3.59
CA ALA A 142 -8.30 -16.59 2.45
C ALA A 142 -9.27 -16.39 1.28
N SER A 143 -10.08 -17.41 0.97
CA SER A 143 -11.06 -17.33 -0.13
C SER A 143 -12.14 -16.29 0.12
N VAL A 144 -12.67 -16.21 1.34
CA VAL A 144 -13.68 -15.22 1.73
C VAL A 144 -13.08 -13.81 1.70
N PHE A 145 -11.84 -13.65 2.20
CA PHE A 145 -11.14 -12.36 2.12
C PHE A 145 -10.97 -11.88 0.67
N VAL A 146 -10.46 -12.76 -0.20
CA VAL A 146 -10.25 -12.43 -1.61
C VAL A 146 -11.56 -12.10 -2.32
N ALA A 147 -12.62 -12.87 -2.05
CA ALA A 147 -13.94 -12.60 -2.62
C ALA A 147 -14.50 -11.23 -2.20
N ALA A 148 -14.41 -10.90 -0.90
CA ALA A 148 -14.85 -9.60 -0.39
C ALA A 148 -14.01 -8.44 -0.95
N TRP A 149 -12.70 -8.61 -1.01
CA TRP A 149 -11.79 -7.60 -1.55
C TRP A 149 -12.10 -7.28 -3.02
N ARG A 150 -12.25 -8.32 -3.85
CA ARG A 150 -12.63 -8.17 -5.26
C ARG A 150 -14.01 -7.53 -5.42
N HIS A 151 -14.98 -7.92 -4.60
CA HIS A 151 -16.32 -7.35 -4.64
C HIS A 151 -16.32 -5.84 -4.35
N VAL A 152 -15.58 -5.40 -3.32
CA VAL A 152 -15.40 -3.98 -3.00
C VAL A 152 -14.72 -3.24 -4.15
N HIS A 153 -13.63 -3.82 -4.70
CA HIS A 153 -12.93 -3.26 -5.85
C HIS A 153 -13.88 -3.06 -7.03
N ASP A 154 -14.61 -4.09 -7.44
CA ASP A 154 -15.44 -4.07 -8.65
C ASP A 154 -16.55 -3.01 -8.58
N ILE A 155 -17.18 -2.86 -7.40
CA ILE A 155 -18.17 -1.81 -7.20
C ILE A 155 -17.54 -0.43 -7.28
N ILE A 156 -16.44 -0.19 -6.56
CA ILE A 156 -15.85 1.15 -6.49
C ILE A 156 -15.19 1.53 -7.83
N ALA A 157 -14.46 0.62 -8.47
CA ALA A 157 -13.81 0.86 -9.75
C ALA A 157 -14.81 1.12 -10.91
N HIS A 158 -16.04 0.63 -10.78
CA HIS A 158 -17.12 0.98 -11.72
C HIS A 158 -17.44 2.48 -11.73
N TYR A 159 -17.35 3.14 -10.57
CA TYR A 159 -17.65 4.57 -10.41
C TYR A 159 -16.42 5.46 -10.63
N ASP A 160 -15.24 5.02 -10.22
CA ASP A 160 -14.01 5.81 -10.33
C ASP A 160 -12.79 4.94 -10.63
N ARG A 161 -12.33 4.98 -11.88
CA ARG A 161 -11.13 4.28 -12.36
C ARG A 161 -9.82 4.97 -12.00
N ARG A 162 -9.87 6.14 -11.35
CA ARG A 162 -8.67 6.88 -10.92
C ARG A 162 -8.17 6.42 -9.56
N ILE A 163 -8.92 5.59 -8.84
CA ILE A 163 -8.50 4.99 -7.58
C ILE A 163 -7.23 4.18 -7.80
N ILE A 164 -6.23 4.41 -6.97
CA ILE A 164 -5.03 3.57 -6.87
C ILE A 164 -5.30 2.55 -5.77
N TRP A 165 -5.43 1.30 -6.15
CA TRP A 165 -5.73 0.22 -5.22
C TRP A 165 -4.47 -0.26 -4.52
N LEU A 166 -4.43 -0.10 -3.21
CA LEU A 166 -3.34 -0.55 -2.35
C LEU A 166 -3.78 -1.82 -1.61
N TRP A 167 -3.12 -2.94 -1.88
CA TRP A 167 -3.26 -4.14 -1.06
C TRP A 167 -2.21 -4.11 0.03
N ASP A 168 -2.65 -3.87 1.26
CA ASP A 168 -1.80 -3.59 2.40
C ASP A 168 -1.67 -4.79 3.32
N VAL A 169 -0.45 -5.13 3.72
CA VAL A 169 -0.11 -6.27 4.55
C VAL A 169 0.84 -5.87 5.66
N ASN A 170 0.75 -6.53 6.80
CA ASN A 170 1.79 -6.39 7.81
C ASN A 170 3.05 -7.16 7.41
N GLN A 171 4.22 -6.71 7.87
CA GLN A 171 5.45 -7.45 7.72
C GLN A 171 5.30 -8.91 8.16
N SER A 172 6.03 -9.82 7.54
CA SER A 172 6.00 -11.24 7.93
C SER A 172 6.64 -11.43 9.30
N PHE A 173 5.96 -12.14 10.18
CA PHE A 173 6.44 -12.50 11.51
C PHE A 173 5.97 -13.93 11.86
N PRO A 174 6.53 -14.59 12.90
CA PRO A 174 6.29 -16.02 13.13
C PRO A 174 4.84 -16.46 13.30
N ARG A 175 3.93 -15.54 13.63
CA ARG A 175 2.50 -15.82 13.80
C ARG A 175 1.62 -15.32 12.64
N SER A 176 2.20 -14.63 11.65
CA SER A 176 1.45 -14.20 10.49
C SER A 176 1.11 -15.39 9.59
N CYS A 177 0.00 -15.29 8.86
CA CYS A 177 -0.32 -16.26 7.83
C CYS A 177 0.40 -15.93 6.52
N ALA A 178 0.46 -16.90 5.61
CA ALA A 178 1.06 -16.71 4.30
C ALA A 178 0.39 -15.52 3.58
N ILE A 179 1.18 -14.49 3.30
CA ILE A 179 0.69 -13.25 2.69
C ILE A 179 0.01 -13.55 1.35
N THR A 180 0.67 -14.32 0.49
CA THR A 180 0.20 -14.61 -0.88
C THR A 180 -1.13 -15.36 -0.95
N ALA A 181 -1.53 -16.06 0.13
CA ALA A 181 -2.82 -16.72 0.19
C ALA A 181 -4.01 -15.75 0.11
N ARG A 182 -3.79 -14.46 0.41
CA ARG A 182 -4.80 -13.40 0.42
C ARG A 182 -4.62 -12.40 -0.72
N TRP A 183 -3.79 -12.74 -1.69
CA TRP A 183 -3.57 -11.91 -2.87
C TRP A 183 -4.83 -11.80 -3.73
N PRO A 184 -5.41 -10.60 -3.94
CA PRO A 184 -6.63 -10.46 -4.74
C PRO A 184 -6.42 -10.73 -6.24
N GLY A 185 -5.19 -10.62 -6.70
CA GLY A 185 -4.83 -10.74 -8.12
C GLY A 185 -4.36 -9.43 -8.74
N GLY A 186 -3.50 -9.54 -9.75
CA GLY A 186 -2.83 -8.38 -10.36
C GLY A 186 -3.77 -7.38 -11.06
N GLY A 187 -4.97 -7.80 -11.46
CA GLY A 187 -5.98 -6.93 -12.05
C GLY A 187 -6.77 -6.10 -11.04
N TYR A 188 -6.62 -6.40 -9.75
CA TYR A 188 -7.32 -5.73 -8.66
C TYR A 188 -6.43 -4.81 -7.83
N VAL A 189 -5.14 -4.83 -8.03
CA VAL A 189 -4.16 -4.12 -7.19
C VAL A 189 -3.20 -3.35 -8.08
N ASP A 190 -2.99 -2.07 -7.75
CA ASP A 190 -1.99 -1.22 -8.39
C ASP A 190 -0.69 -1.20 -7.62
N TRP A 191 -0.74 -1.02 -6.30
CA TRP A 191 0.40 -1.00 -5.40
C TRP A 191 0.21 -1.98 -4.25
N VAL A 192 1.32 -2.40 -3.67
CA VAL A 192 1.34 -3.21 -2.45
C VAL A 192 1.83 -2.36 -1.28
N GLY A 193 1.09 -2.37 -0.18
CA GLY A 193 1.48 -1.76 1.09
C GLY A 193 2.19 -2.77 2.00
N VAL A 194 3.13 -2.27 2.80
CA VAL A 194 3.74 -3.04 3.88
C VAL A 194 3.81 -2.19 5.14
N ASP A 195 3.20 -2.69 6.22
CA ASP A 195 3.24 -2.09 7.55
C ASP A 195 4.27 -2.77 8.43
N GLY A 196 4.99 -1.97 9.18
CA GLY A 196 5.97 -2.48 10.12
C GLY A 196 6.61 -1.36 10.94
N TYR A 197 6.94 -1.69 12.19
CA TYR A 197 7.45 -0.72 13.16
C TYR A 197 8.75 -1.19 13.79
N LEU A 198 9.63 -0.24 14.10
CA LEU A 198 10.89 -0.54 14.76
C LEU A 198 10.76 -0.34 16.28
N TRP A 199 10.07 -1.27 16.94
CA TRP A 199 9.72 -1.19 18.38
C TRP A 199 10.88 -1.44 19.34
N TYR A 200 11.98 -2.03 18.88
CA TYR A 200 13.14 -2.35 19.70
C TYR A 200 14.39 -1.65 19.16
N PRO A 201 15.31 -1.17 20.02
CA PRO A 201 16.46 -0.38 19.61
C PRO A 201 17.43 -1.07 18.65
N TYR A 202 17.40 -2.40 18.57
CA TYR A 202 18.25 -3.20 17.67
C TYR A 202 17.63 -3.41 16.28
N LEU A 203 16.34 -3.11 16.09
CA LEU A 203 15.67 -3.33 14.82
C LEU A 203 16.18 -2.34 13.77
N THR A 204 16.33 -2.87 12.56
CA THR A 204 16.67 -2.09 11.37
C THR A 204 15.59 -2.30 10.31
N PHE A 205 15.57 -1.45 9.29
CA PHE A 205 14.68 -1.62 8.14
C PHE A 205 14.77 -3.02 7.54
N ASN A 206 15.98 -3.53 7.33
CA ASN A 206 16.16 -4.83 6.71
C ASN A 206 15.57 -5.98 7.55
N MET A 207 15.70 -5.89 8.87
CA MET A 207 15.13 -6.91 9.77
C MET A 207 13.60 -6.93 9.76
N VAL A 208 12.98 -5.76 9.58
CA VAL A 208 11.51 -5.61 9.60
C VAL A 208 10.93 -5.86 8.21
N PHE A 209 11.50 -5.30 7.16
CA PHE A 209 10.83 -5.18 5.87
C PHE A 209 11.42 -6.05 4.75
N ALA A 210 12.74 -6.29 4.73
CA ALA A 210 13.40 -6.75 3.51
C ALA A 210 12.84 -8.07 2.97
N SER A 211 12.64 -9.07 3.83
CA SER A 211 12.10 -10.38 3.41
C SER A 211 10.67 -10.28 2.87
N THR A 212 9.84 -9.47 3.53
CA THR A 212 8.44 -9.26 3.10
C THR A 212 8.39 -8.55 1.75
N ILE A 213 9.16 -7.48 1.56
CA ILE A 213 9.21 -6.73 0.30
C ILE A 213 9.68 -7.62 -0.85
N VAL A 214 10.76 -8.38 -0.64
CA VAL A 214 11.28 -9.31 -1.67
C VAL A 214 10.21 -10.32 -2.07
N ASN A 215 9.56 -10.96 -1.09
CA ASN A 215 8.48 -11.92 -1.34
C ASN A 215 7.32 -11.28 -2.14
N LEU A 216 6.85 -10.11 -1.72
CA LEU A 216 5.77 -9.39 -2.40
C LEU A 216 6.13 -9.02 -3.83
N ARG A 217 7.35 -8.51 -4.05
CA ARG A 217 7.80 -8.16 -5.39
C ARG A 217 7.89 -9.35 -6.33
N VAL A 218 8.45 -10.46 -5.85
CA VAL A 218 8.53 -11.71 -6.63
C VAL A 218 7.14 -12.24 -6.94
N SER A 219 6.23 -12.23 -5.94
CA SER A 219 4.89 -12.82 -6.08
C SER A 219 3.91 -11.96 -6.86
N THR A 220 4.04 -10.63 -6.83
CA THR A 220 3.03 -9.72 -7.40
C THR A 220 3.54 -8.89 -8.57
N GLY A 221 4.84 -8.62 -8.65
CA GLY A 221 5.44 -7.69 -9.61
C GLY A 221 5.08 -6.21 -9.40
N LYS A 222 4.35 -5.87 -8.32
CA LYS A 222 3.82 -4.52 -8.09
C LYS A 222 4.83 -3.62 -7.37
N PRO A 223 4.72 -2.28 -7.53
CA PRO A 223 5.43 -1.32 -6.69
C PRO A 223 5.05 -1.48 -5.22
N VAL A 224 6.00 -1.24 -4.31
CA VAL A 224 5.80 -1.39 -2.86
C VAL A 224 5.86 -0.04 -2.17
N LEU A 225 4.83 0.30 -1.43
CA LEU A 225 4.81 1.42 -0.48
C LEU A 225 5.06 0.86 0.92
N ILE A 226 5.98 1.45 1.69
CA ILE A 226 5.94 1.28 3.14
C ILE A 226 4.77 2.11 3.62
N ALA A 227 3.62 1.47 3.82
CA ALA A 227 2.36 2.17 4.06
C ALA A 227 2.27 2.65 5.50
N GLU A 228 2.86 1.90 6.44
CA GLU A 228 3.04 2.37 7.81
C GLU A 228 4.42 2.03 8.34
N THR A 229 5.07 3.01 8.98
CA THR A 229 6.27 2.76 9.79
C THR A 229 6.45 3.83 10.86
N GLY A 230 7.20 3.48 11.90
CA GLY A 230 7.54 4.40 12.97
C GLY A 230 8.65 3.86 13.85
N VAL A 231 9.32 4.77 14.55
CA VAL A 231 10.29 4.45 15.59
C VAL A 231 9.79 4.99 16.92
N LEU A 232 10.04 4.26 17.99
CA LEU A 232 9.69 4.75 19.32
C LEU A 232 10.69 5.82 19.79
N ASN A 233 10.23 6.72 20.65
CA ASN A 233 11.07 7.71 21.33
C ASN A 233 11.96 7.01 22.38
N MET A 234 13.05 6.42 21.92
CA MET A 234 14.00 5.67 22.73
C MET A 234 15.42 5.79 22.18
N PRO A 235 16.45 5.36 22.92
CA PRO A 235 17.81 5.34 22.40
C PRO A 235 17.89 4.66 21.04
N LYS A 236 18.62 5.28 20.09
CA LYS A 236 18.80 4.86 18.69
C LYS A 236 17.66 5.20 17.71
N ALA A 237 16.62 5.92 18.11
CA ALA A 237 15.55 6.35 17.18
C ALA A 237 16.12 7.05 15.92
N ALA A 238 17.10 7.93 16.07
CA ALA A 238 17.78 8.58 14.95
C ALA A 238 18.47 7.57 14.01
N ALA A 239 19.15 6.56 14.54
CA ALA A 239 19.81 5.52 13.74
C ALA A 239 18.77 4.63 13.01
N GLN A 240 17.65 4.35 13.66
CA GLN A 240 16.53 3.60 13.06
C GLN A 240 15.89 4.38 11.92
N LEU A 241 15.68 5.70 12.05
CA LEU A 241 15.21 6.56 10.97
C LEU A 241 16.15 6.54 9.77
N LYS A 242 17.47 6.67 9.98
CA LYS A 242 18.46 6.49 8.90
C LYS A 242 18.31 5.13 8.21
N SER A 243 18.14 4.07 9.00
CA SER A 243 17.94 2.71 8.48
C SER A 243 16.70 2.60 7.61
N ILE A 244 15.57 3.22 8.01
CA ILE A 244 14.32 3.23 7.23
C ILE A 244 14.54 3.88 5.86
N PHE A 245 15.06 5.10 5.83
CA PHE A 245 15.26 5.81 4.57
C PHE A 245 16.32 5.16 3.68
N ALA A 246 17.44 4.72 4.26
CA ALA A 246 18.48 4.01 3.51
C ALA A 246 17.97 2.69 2.91
N GLY A 247 17.26 1.89 3.69
CA GLY A 247 16.69 0.63 3.24
C GLY A 247 15.62 0.81 2.16
N ALA A 248 14.73 1.79 2.33
CA ALA A 248 13.72 2.11 1.33
C ALA A 248 14.33 2.64 0.02
N LYS A 249 15.47 3.36 0.08
CA LYS A 249 16.23 3.77 -1.12
C LYS A 249 16.92 2.58 -1.81
N ALA A 250 17.43 1.63 -1.03
CA ALA A 250 18.25 0.54 -1.53
C ALA A 250 17.46 -0.55 -2.25
N ILE A 251 16.19 -0.78 -1.88
CA ILE A 251 15.37 -1.84 -2.49
C ILE A 251 14.64 -1.31 -3.73
N PRO A 252 14.99 -1.82 -4.95
CA PRO A 252 14.29 -1.41 -6.17
C PRO A 252 12.80 -1.70 -6.09
N GLY A 253 11.95 -0.76 -6.54
CA GLY A 253 10.49 -0.91 -6.53
C GLY A 253 9.83 -0.50 -5.22
N VAL A 254 10.56 -0.12 -4.19
CA VAL A 254 10.02 0.66 -3.07
C VAL A 254 9.82 2.10 -3.56
N ILE A 255 8.56 2.55 -3.53
CA ILE A 255 8.14 3.82 -4.11
C ILE A 255 7.87 4.91 -3.07
N GLY A 256 7.88 4.58 -1.79
CA GLY A 256 7.63 5.58 -0.75
C GLY A 256 7.64 5.01 0.66
N VAL A 257 7.60 5.94 1.61
CA VAL A 257 7.50 5.68 3.05
C VAL A 257 6.45 6.61 3.64
N VAL A 258 5.48 6.05 4.37
CA VAL A 258 4.51 6.79 5.18
C VAL A 258 4.88 6.64 6.65
N TYR A 259 5.17 7.76 7.31
CA TYR A 259 5.62 7.77 8.70
C TYR A 259 4.44 8.02 9.66
N SER A 260 4.31 7.19 10.66
CA SER A 260 3.29 7.31 11.71
C SER A 260 3.71 8.34 12.75
N ASN A 261 3.24 9.59 12.65
CA ASN A 261 3.58 10.66 13.59
C ASN A 261 2.49 10.88 14.63
N TYR A 262 2.14 9.84 15.37
CA TYR A 262 1.12 9.87 16.41
C TYR A 262 1.51 9.03 17.62
N ALA A 263 0.70 9.09 18.66
CA ALA A 263 0.82 8.24 19.83
C ALA A 263 -0.43 7.38 20.02
N THR A 264 -0.21 6.15 20.45
CA THR A 264 -1.26 5.26 20.99
C THR A 264 -1.15 5.18 22.50
N ALA A 265 -2.00 4.40 23.16
CA ALA A 265 -1.88 4.13 24.60
C ALA A 265 -0.56 3.42 24.97
N GLN A 266 0.06 2.68 24.05
CA GLN A 266 1.26 1.87 24.28
C GLN A 266 2.52 2.43 23.64
N HIS A 267 2.39 3.20 22.55
CA HIS A 267 3.51 3.62 21.72
C HIS A 267 3.42 5.09 21.33
N ASP A 268 4.56 5.78 21.39
CA ASP A 268 4.67 7.19 20.94
C ASP A 268 5.72 7.28 19.83
N TYR A 269 5.26 7.56 18.61
CA TYR A 269 6.09 7.70 17.40
C TYR A 269 6.34 9.15 16.99
N ARG A 270 5.89 10.11 17.80
CA ARG A 270 5.93 11.52 17.45
C ARG A 270 7.36 12.06 17.44
N LEU A 271 7.79 12.53 16.29
CA LEU A 271 9.15 13.05 16.06
C LEU A 271 9.51 14.25 16.96
N GLU A 272 8.54 15.10 17.27
CA GLU A 272 8.74 16.27 18.12
C GLU A 272 9.08 15.94 19.58
N LYS A 273 9.00 14.69 19.97
CA LYS A 273 9.38 14.21 21.31
C LYS A 273 10.85 13.86 21.45
N ASP A 274 11.56 13.67 20.33
CA ASP A 274 12.99 13.37 20.29
C ASP A 274 13.70 14.35 19.32
N PRO A 275 14.42 15.38 19.84
CA PRO A 275 15.12 16.33 18.99
C PRO A 275 16.14 15.72 18.03
N SER A 276 16.80 14.61 18.41
CA SER A 276 17.77 13.91 17.57
C SER A 276 17.08 13.15 16.44
N ALA A 277 15.98 12.45 16.76
CA ALA A 277 15.14 11.80 15.77
C ALA A 277 14.53 12.81 14.78
N LEU A 278 14.01 13.92 15.28
CA LEU A 278 13.47 15.00 14.44
C LEU A 278 14.51 15.60 13.51
N ALA A 279 15.71 15.91 14.00
CA ALA A 279 16.80 16.43 13.18
C ALA A 279 17.21 15.45 12.08
N THR A 280 17.31 14.18 12.44
CA THR A 280 17.59 13.09 11.49
C THR A 280 16.48 12.94 10.45
N PHE A 281 15.21 12.93 10.88
CA PHE A 281 14.08 12.85 9.95
C PHE A 281 14.09 14.01 8.94
N ARG A 282 14.31 15.23 9.40
CA ARG A 282 14.43 16.42 8.52
C ARG A 282 15.53 16.27 7.46
N GLN A 283 16.68 15.71 7.83
CA GLN A 283 17.78 15.49 6.89
C GLN A 283 17.43 14.41 5.88
N GLU A 284 17.04 13.24 6.36
CA GLU A 284 16.73 12.09 5.48
C GLU A 284 15.54 12.37 4.55
N ALA A 285 14.52 13.08 5.03
CA ALA A 285 13.34 13.45 4.25
C ALA A 285 13.70 14.38 3.06
N ARG A 286 14.62 15.35 3.25
CA ARG A 286 15.10 16.21 2.15
C ARG A 286 15.76 15.41 1.03
N ASP A 287 16.53 14.40 1.42
CA ASP A 287 17.31 13.57 0.50
C ASP A 287 16.47 12.42 -0.11
N TYR A 288 15.31 12.16 0.45
CA TYR A 288 14.43 11.04 0.05
C TYR A 288 13.41 11.43 -1.02
N ALA A 289 12.67 12.50 -0.78
CA ALA A 289 11.63 12.97 -1.69
C ALA A 289 12.25 13.85 -2.78
N THR A 290 12.65 13.28 -3.89
CA THR A 290 12.91 14.05 -5.11
C THR A 290 11.55 14.55 -5.63
N ARG A 291 11.37 15.86 -5.65
CA ARG A 291 10.20 16.55 -6.21
C ARG A 291 10.10 16.35 -7.71
#